data_ed787b99f281e2a4af5f2f53e71f294e
#
_entry.id   ed787b99f281e2a4af5f2f53e71f294e
#
_cell.length_a   1.000
_cell.length_b   1.000
_cell.length_c   1.000
_cell.angle_alpha   90.00
_cell.angle_beta   90.00
_cell.angle_gamma   90.00
#
_symmetry.space_group_name_H-M   'P 1'
#
loop_
_entity.id
_entity.type
_entity.pdbx_description
1 polymer ?
#
loop_
_entity_poly.entity_id
_entity_poly.type
_entity_poly.pdbx_seq_one_letter_code
_entity_poly.pdbx_strand_id
1 'polypeptide(L)'
;RNIVDLEFLDKEMHPVERDLKGSVYDMFCKTDDGSRIIVEVQRRKQPFYPERAIYYSTFQIQRQVEAGAEYYDFLPVYVVNILNFAMDGNTDHSEVKSVYRLYNENNHSLLTDRVTFIFLELGKFNKTLAELDGNVLEGMCFCFKNMTTLAERPDILRHKVFEKIFEVTELLNMDDVTRFKILGNMTTERDLRNQMRYAIETATAEGLAKGMAQGLEQGLAEGRAKGEAEG
;
A
#
# COMPACT_ATOMS: atom_id res chain seq x y z
N ARG A 1 -15.32 15.19 -8.90
CA ARG A 1 -15.40 13.82 -9.45
C ARG A 1 -16.16 12.96 -8.48
N ASN A 2 -17.21 12.30 -8.96
CA ASN A 2 -17.99 11.37 -8.16
C ASN A 2 -17.74 9.95 -8.67
N ILE A 3 -17.68 8.99 -7.77
CA ILE A 3 -17.62 7.58 -8.13
C ILE A 3 -19.01 7.17 -8.60
N VAL A 4 -19.13 6.68 -9.84
CA VAL A 4 -20.39 6.26 -10.46
C VAL A 4 -20.50 4.74 -10.61
N ASP A 5 -19.36 4.05 -10.53
CA ASP A 5 -19.29 2.60 -10.63
C ASP A 5 -18.24 2.05 -9.68
N LEU A 6 -18.55 0.98 -8.97
CA LEU A 6 -17.68 0.32 -8.01
C LEU A 6 -17.75 -1.18 -8.26
N GLU A 7 -16.65 -1.73 -8.72
CA GLU A 7 -16.47 -3.17 -8.87
C GLU A 7 -15.49 -3.68 -7.80
N PHE A 8 -15.93 -4.60 -6.97
CA PHE A 8 -15.05 -5.49 -6.24
C PHE A 8 -14.62 -6.56 -7.23
N LEU A 9 -13.41 -6.45 -7.73
CA LEU A 9 -12.94 -7.38 -8.74
C LEU A 9 -12.65 -8.72 -8.09
N ASP A 10 -13.34 -9.76 -8.57
CA ASP A 10 -12.98 -11.14 -8.26
C ASP A 10 -11.52 -11.39 -8.63
N LYS A 11 -10.85 -12.14 -7.78
CA LYS A 11 -9.39 -12.24 -7.58
C LYS A 11 -8.52 -12.51 -8.80
N GLU A 12 -9.07 -12.68 -10.00
CA GLU A 12 -8.28 -13.05 -11.18
C GLU A 12 -8.75 -12.33 -12.43
N MET A 13 -8.17 -11.17 -12.71
CA MET A 13 -8.18 -10.67 -14.07
C MET A 13 -7.19 -11.48 -14.89
N HIS A 14 -7.71 -12.39 -15.71
CA HIS A 14 -6.89 -13.15 -16.63
C HIS A 14 -6.16 -12.22 -17.59
N PRO A 15 -4.86 -12.39 -17.78
CA PRO A 15 -4.13 -11.66 -18.81
C PRO A 15 -4.72 -12.00 -20.18
N VAL A 16 -4.67 -11.03 -21.10
CA VAL A 16 -5.09 -11.21 -22.50
C VAL A 16 -4.20 -12.28 -23.19
N GLU A 17 -2.99 -12.50 -22.68
CA GLU A 17 -2.07 -13.56 -23.09
C GLU A 17 -1.76 -14.46 -21.91
N ARG A 18 -1.73 -15.78 -22.17
CA ARG A 18 -1.58 -16.85 -21.15
C ARG A 18 -0.29 -16.77 -20.31
N ASP A 19 0.72 -16.04 -20.78
CA ASP A 19 2.05 -15.96 -20.13
C ASP A 19 2.25 -14.72 -19.25
N LEU A 20 1.29 -13.78 -19.22
CA LEU A 20 1.39 -12.58 -18.41
C LEU A 20 0.81 -12.84 -17.01
N LYS A 21 1.46 -12.27 -15.98
CA LYS A 21 0.91 -12.27 -14.63
C LYS A 21 -0.41 -11.50 -14.63
N GLY A 22 -1.51 -12.14 -14.24
CA GLY A 22 -2.78 -11.49 -14.00
C GLY A 22 -2.66 -10.37 -12.97
N SER A 23 -3.47 -9.33 -13.09
CA SER A 23 -3.57 -8.31 -12.04
C SER A 23 -4.78 -8.61 -11.16
N VAL A 24 -4.58 -8.53 -9.86
CA VAL A 24 -5.60 -8.67 -8.85
C VAL A 24 -5.59 -7.40 -8.04
N TYR A 25 -6.67 -6.63 -8.10
CA TYR A 25 -6.87 -5.44 -7.29
C TYR A 25 -7.86 -5.74 -6.17
N ASP A 26 -7.76 -5.02 -5.05
CA ASP A 26 -8.77 -5.15 -4.00
C ASP A 26 -10.09 -4.50 -4.45
N MET A 27 -10.00 -3.36 -5.15
CA MET A 27 -11.17 -2.62 -5.61
C MET A 27 -10.86 -1.81 -6.87
N PHE A 28 -11.84 -1.71 -7.75
CA PHE A 28 -11.80 -0.86 -8.94
C PHE A 28 -13.03 0.06 -8.99
N CYS A 29 -12.82 1.33 -9.31
CA CYS A 29 -13.88 2.32 -9.44
C CYS A 29 -13.77 3.09 -10.75
N LYS A 30 -14.92 3.51 -11.28
CA LYS A 30 -15.01 4.52 -12.34
C LYS A 30 -15.69 5.78 -11.80
N THR A 31 -15.26 6.92 -12.29
CA THR A 31 -15.83 8.21 -11.96
C THR A 31 -16.74 8.73 -13.07
N ASP A 32 -17.52 9.77 -12.76
CA ASP A 32 -18.43 10.44 -13.70
C ASP A 32 -17.73 11.04 -14.93
N ASP A 33 -16.45 11.38 -14.83
CA ASP A 33 -15.61 11.83 -15.95
C ASP A 33 -14.89 10.67 -16.68
N GLY A 34 -15.19 9.43 -16.31
CA GLY A 34 -14.62 8.22 -16.89
C GLY A 34 -13.23 7.85 -16.36
N SER A 35 -12.65 8.62 -15.43
CA SER A 35 -11.39 8.27 -14.79
C SER A 35 -11.49 6.93 -14.09
N ARG A 36 -10.37 6.21 -14.00
CA ARG A 36 -10.28 4.88 -13.40
C ARG A 36 -9.47 4.93 -12.13
N ILE A 37 -9.98 4.31 -11.08
CA ILE A 37 -9.33 4.29 -9.75
C ILE A 37 -9.15 2.83 -9.35
N ILE A 38 -7.90 2.45 -9.14
CA ILE A 38 -7.52 1.19 -8.49
C ILE A 38 -7.28 1.51 -7.02
N VAL A 39 -7.86 0.74 -6.11
CA VAL A 39 -7.57 0.83 -4.68
C VAL A 39 -6.95 -0.48 -4.22
N GLU A 40 -5.81 -0.37 -3.55
CA GLU A 40 -5.05 -1.46 -2.95
C GLU A 40 -4.89 -1.22 -1.44
N VAL A 41 -5.17 -2.23 -0.64
CA VAL A 41 -5.00 -2.17 0.82
C VAL A 41 -3.98 -3.21 1.25
N GLN A 42 -2.87 -2.77 1.85
CA GLN A 42 -1.78 -3.67 2.24
C GLN A 42 -1.49 -3.58 3.74
N ARG A 43 -1.58 -4.72 4.42
CA ARG A 43 -1.31 -4.81 5.87
C ARG A 43 0.17 -4.97 6.20
N ARG A 44 0.95 -5.61 5.34
CA ARG A 44 2.35 -5.95 5.58
C ARG A 44 3.21 -5.55 4.40
N LYS A 45 4.45 -5.18 4.68
CA LYS A 45 5.45 -4.90 3.66
C LYS A 45 5.62 -6.08 2.71
N GLN A 46 5.77 -5.75 1.44
CA GLN A 46 6.08 -6.71 0.38
C GLN A 46 7.20 -6.14 -0.47
N PRO A 47 8.15 -6.96 -0.94
CA PRO A 47 9.16 -6.52 -1.88
C PRO A 47 8.52 -6.06 -3.19
N PHE A 48 9.14 -5.09 -3.83
CA PHE A 48 8.72 -4.58 -5.15
C PHE A 48 7.27 -4.05 -5.18
N TYR A 49 6.80 -3.48 -4.08
CA TYR A 49 5.43 -2.99 -4.01
C TYR A 49 5.17 -1.77 -4.92
N PRO A 50 6.07 -0.77 -5.01
CA PRO A 50 5.93 0.33 -5.96
C PRO A 50 5.86 -0.16 -7.41
N GLU A 51 6.70 -1.11 -7.79
CA GLU A 51 6.73 -1.71 -9.13
C GLU A 51 5.43 -2.46 -9.44
N ARG A 52 4.84 -3.12 -8.42
CA ARG A 52 3.54 -3.76 -8.55
C ARG A 52 2.42 -2.75 -8.80
N ALA A 53 2.42 -1.62 -8.11
CA ALA A 53 1.45 -0.56 -8.32
C ALA A 53 1.54 0.00 -9.76
N ILE A 54 2.76 0.21 -10.28
CA ILE A 54 3.00 0.60 -11.66
C ILE A 54 2.46 -0.47 -12.61
N TYR A 55 2.81 -1.73 -12.40
CA TYR A 55 2.34 -2.84 -13.22
C TYR A 55 0.82 -2.92 -13.28
N TYR A 56 0.12 -2.74 -12.17
CA TYR A 56 -1.33 -2.75 -12.13
C TYR A 56 -1.97 -1.61 -12.92
N SER A 57 -1.35 -0.42 -12.94
CA SER A 57 -1.85 0.70 -13.73
C SER A 57 -1.89 0.39 -15.22
N THR A 58 -0.93 -0.41 -15.72
CA THR A 58 -0.82 -0.74 -17.15
C THR A 58 -2.04 -1.50 -17.68
N PHE A 59 -2.66 -2.38 -16.87
CA PHE A 59 -3.87 -3.10 -17.28
C PHE A 59 -5.05 -2.17 -17.51
N GLN A 60 -5.18 -1.14 -16.68
CA GLN A 60 -6.27 -0.18 -16.84
C GLN A 60 -6.01 0.80 -17.98
N ILE A 61 -4.77 1.02 -18.34
CA ILE A 61 -4.41 1.76 -19.55
C ILE A 61 -4.71 0.93 -20.80
N GLN A 62 -4.21 -0.31 -20.87
CA GLN A 62 -4.40 -1.23 -22.00
C GLN A 62 -5.88 -1.48 -22.32
N ARG A 63 -6.74 -1.59 -21.28
CA ARG A 63 -8.17 -1.82 -21.45
C ARG A 63 -8.94 -0.63 -22.03
N GLN A 64 -8.32 0.53 -22.12
CA GLN A 64 -8.94 1.71 -22.71
C GLN A 64 -8.55 1.91 -24.17
N VAL A 65 -7.53 1.22 -24.64
CA VAL A 65 -7.04 1.36 -26.01
C VAL A 65 -7.36 0.06 -26.75
N GLU A 66 -8.18 0.18 -27.78
CA GLU A 66 -8.51 -0.97 -28.64
C GLU A 66 -7.34 -1.39 -29.50
N ALA A 67 -7.26 -2.70 -29.81
CA ALA A 67 -6.23 -3.21 -30.71
C ALA A 67 -6.39 -2.58 -32.11
N GLY A 68 -5.33 -1.95 -32.60
CA GLY A 68 -5.33 -1.25 -33.88
C GLY A 68 -5.83 0.20 -33.85
N ALA A 69 -6.09 0.75 -32.67
CA ALA A 69 -6.44 2.16 -32.52
C ALA A 69 -5.31 3.07 -33.02
N GLU A 70 -5.65 4.09 -33.80
CA GLU A 70 -4.70 5.12 -34.27
C GLU A 70 -4.21 6.04 -33.14
N TYR A 71 -5.00 6.19 -32.07
CA TYR A 71 -4.79 7.16 -31.00
C TYR A 71 -4.73 6.47 -29.63
N TYR A 72 -3.80 6.92 -28.78
CA TYR A 72 -3.64 6.46 -27.42
C TYR A 72 -4.32 7.43 -26.43
N ASP A 73 -5.58 7.77 -26.68
CA ASP A 73 -6.36 8.66 -25.81
C ASP A 73 -7.06 7.86 -24.72
N PHE A 74 -6.35 7.62 -23.62
CA PHE A 74 -6.91 6.98 -22.44
C PHE A 74 -7.19 7.99 -21.33
N LEU A 75 -8.27 7.74 -20.60
CA LEU A 75 -8.70 8.55 -19.45
C LEU A 75 -7.78 8.32 -18.24
N PRO A 76 -7.70 9.28 -17.31
CA PRO A 76 -6.81 9.18 -16.16
C PRO A 76 -6.98 7.90 -15.34
N VAL A 77 -5.86 7.33 -14.92
CA VAL A 77 -5.76 6.16 -14.04
C VAL A 77 -5.10 6.59 -12.73
N TYR A 78 -5.81 6.41 -11.63
CA TYR A 78 -5.33 6.64 -10.28
C TYR A 78 -5.11 5.31 -9.57
N VAL A 79 -3.94 5.11 -8.98
CA VAL A 79 -3.64 3.95 -8.14
C VAL A 79 -3.51 4.44 -6.70
N VAL A 80 -4.50 4.14 -5.88
CA VAL A 80 -4.56 4.52 -4.47
C VAL A 80 -4.12 3.33 -3.63
N ASN A 81 -3.04 3.51 -2.89
CA ASN A 81 -2.44 2.47 -2.07
C ASN A 81 -2.58 2.86 -0.60
N ILE A 82 -3.31 2.06 0.18
CA ILE A 82 -3.50 2.24 1.62
C ILE A 82 -2.60 1.23 2.33
N LEU A 83 -1.53 1.72 2.97
CA LEU A 83 -0.48 0.89 3.55
C LEU A 83 -0.50 0.98 5.08
N ASN A 84 -0.59 -0.15 5.77
CA ASN A 84 -0.48 -0.20 7.24
C ASN A 84 1.00 -0.16 7.71
N PHE A 85 1.90 0.34 6.89
CA PHE A 85 3.33 0.46 7.15
C PHE A 85 3.89 1.70 6.44
N ALA A 86 5.12 2.09 6.77
CA ALA A 86 5.90 3.08 6.01
C ALA A 86 6.72 2.37 4.93
N MET A 87 6.77 2.94 3.72
CA MET A 87 7.60 2.44 2.63
C MET A 87 9.08 2.69 2.92
N ASP A 88 9.93 1.78 2.38
CA ASP A 88 11.38 1.97 2.44
C ASP A 88 11.81 3.10 1.48
N GLY A 89 12.86 3.81 1.83
CA GLY A 89 13.43 4.90 1.01
C GLY A 89 12.71 6.25 1.12
N ASN A 90 11.52 6.33 1.69
CA ASN A 90 10.88 7.60 1.99
C ASN A 90 11.31 8.07 3.39
N THR A 91 12.31 8.95 3.42
CA THR A 91 12.90 9.48 4.66
C THR A 91 12.05 10.55 5.33
N ASP A 92 11.06 11.11 4.65
CA ASP A 92 10.10 12.02 5.26
C ASP A 92 9.04 11.23 6.02
N HIS A 93 9.24 11.12 7.32
CA HIS A 93 8.30 10.44 8.23
C HIS A 93 7.09 11.31 8.61
N SER A 94 7.04 12.57 8.19
CA SER A 94 5.96 13.51 8.51
C SER A 94 4.78 13.40 7.55
N GLU A 95 5.03 13.08 6.28
CA GLU A 95 3.98 12.97 5.26
C GLU A 95 3.34 11.58 5.23
N VAL A 96 2.07 11.53 5.63
CA VAL A 96 1.25 10.31 5.55
C VAL A 96 0.80 10.01 4.12
N LYS A 97 0.59 11.06 3.31
CA LYS A 97 0.15 10.97 1.91
C LYS A 97 1.24 11.42 0.96
N SER A 98 1.68 10.54 0.08
CA SER A 98 2.58 10.84 -1.04
C SER A 98 1.88 10.70 -2.38
N VAL A 99 2.17 11.61 -3.31
CA VAL A 99 1.60 11.59 -4.67
C VAL A 99 2.73 11.57 -5.69
N TYR A 100 2.73 10.54 -6.53
CA TYR A 100 3.75 10.37 -7.57
C TYR A 100 3.13 10.52 -8.96
N ARG A 101 3.85 11.23 -9.83
CA ARG A 101 3.52 11.44 -11.25
C ARG A 101 4.80 11.39 -12.08
N LEU A 102 4.63 11.37 -13.38
CA LEU A 102 5.76 11.38 -14.32
C LEU A 102 6.18 12.81 -14.63
N TYR A 103 7.40 13.16 -14.26
CA TYR A 103 7.99 14.48 -14.48
C TYR A 103 9.30 14.40 -15.25
N ASN A 104 9.62 15.48 -15.97
CA ASN A 104 10.95 15.69 -16.54
C ASN A 104 11.96 15.92 -15.39
N GLU A 105 13.04 15.16 -15.40
CA GLU A 105 14.05 15.17 -14.32
C GLU A 105 14.78 16.54 -14.25
N ASN A 106 14.98 17.21 -15.38
CA ASN A 106 15.78 18.43 -15.42
C ASN A 106 14.98 19.69 -15.03
N ASN A 107 13.73 19.81 -15.46
CA ASN A 107 12.95 21.05 -15.31
C ASN A 107 11.65 20.85 -14.52
N HIS A 108 11.41 19.65 -14.03
CA HIS A 108 10.22 19.24 -13.27
C HIS A 108 8.87 19.53 -13.96
N SER A 109 8.87 19.64 -15.31
CA SER A 109 7.62 19.75 -16.05
C SER A 109 6.88 18.39 -16.03
N LEU A 110 5.56 18.45 -15.87
CA LEU A 110 4.70 17.27 -15.89
C LEU A 110 4.66 16.68 -17.31
N LEU A 111 4.99 15.40 -17.44
CA LEU A 111 4.90 14.71 -18.74
C LEU A 111 3.45 14.46 -19.13
N THR A 112 2.64 13.98 -18.20
CA THR A 112 1.21 13.70 -18.37
C THR A 112 0.52 13.63 -17.02
N ASP A 113 -0.74 14.01 -16.96
CA ASP A 113 -1.61 13.85 -15.79
C ASP A 113 -2.44 12.54 -15.82
N ARG A 114 -2.24 11.72 -16.86
CA ARG A 114 -3.02 10.51 -17.10
C ARG A 114 -2.74 9.38 -16.12
N VAL A 115 -1.61 9.37 -15.44
CA VAL A 115 -1.26 8.33 -14.46
C VAL A 115 -0.80 8.99 -13.16
N THR A 116 -1.47 8.63 -12.06
CA THR A 116 -1.14 9.16 -10.73
C THR A 116 -1.15 8.02 -9.71
N PHE A 117 -0.08 7.94 -8.92
CA PHE A 117 0.02 7.01 -7.79
C PHE A 117 -0.12 7.79 -6.48
N ILE A 118 -1.00 7.33 -5.60
CA ILE A 118 -1.25 7.92 -4.29
C ILE A 118 -0.95 6.85 -3.26
N PHE A 119 -0.07 7.16 -2.31
CA PHE A 119 0.25 6.27 -1.20
C PHE A 119 -0.19 6.94 0.11
N LEU A 120 -1.01 6.22 0.87
CA LEU A 120 -1.40 6.56 2.24
C LEU A 120 -0.69 5.61 3.19
N GLU A 121 0.38 6.10 3.81
CA GLU A 121 1.24 5.31 4.70
C GLU A 121 0.75 5.43 6.15
N LEU A 122 -0.26 4.65 6.51
CA LEU A 122 -0.85 4.65 7.85
C LEU A 122 0.18 4.35 8.96
N GLY A 123 1.27 3.65 8.62
CA GLY A 123 2.39 3.43 9.54
C GLY A 123 3.03 4.72 10.06
N LYS A 124 2.94 5.81 9.31
CA LYS A 124 3.45 7.15 9.68
C LYS A 124 2.43 7.98 10.46
N PHE A 125 1.15 7.61 10.42
CA PHE A 125 0.08 8.36 11.09
C PHE A 125 0.04 7.99 12.58
N ASN A 126 0.35 8.95 13.47
CA ASN A 126 0.42 8.70 14.92
C ASN A 126 -0.46 9.66 15.75
N LYS A 127 -1.31 10.47 15.09
CA LYS A 127 -2.21 11.37 15.80
C LYS A 127 -3.25 10.62 16.61
N THR A 128 -3.47 11.09 17.84
CA THR A 128 -4.58 10.68 18.69
C THR A 128 -5.86 11.40 18.28
N LEU A 129 -7.02 10.97 18.81
CA LEU A 129 -8.30 11.61 18.55
C LEU A 129 -8.32 13.10 18.92
N ALA A 130 -7.63 13.48 20.00
CA ALA A 130 -7.56 14.86 20.48
C ALA A 130 -6.68 15.78 19.59
N GLU A 131 -5.82 15.20 18.79
CA GLU A 131 -4.91 15.93 17.88
C GLU A 131 -5.46 16.09 16.46
N LEU A 132 -6.65 15.53 16.19
CA LEU A 132 -7.33 15.72 14.91
C LEU A 132 -7.85 17.16 14.81
N ASP A 133 -7.67 17.77 13.65
CA ASP A 133 -8.11 19.15 13.36
C ASP A 133 -9.41 19.22 12.54
N GLY A 134 -10.09 18.10 12.33
CA GLY A 134 -11.27 17.98 11.46
C GLY A 134 -10.95 17.75 9.98
N ASN A 135 -9.68 17.61 9.62
CA ASN A 135 -9.28 17.24 8.27
C ASN A 135 -9.80 15.82 7.93
N VAL A 136 -10.52 15.70 6.81
CA VAL A 136 -11.15 14.44 6.41
C VAL A 136 -10.10 13.34 6.17
N LEU A 137 -8.95 13.65 5.57
CA LEU A 137 -7.88 12.67 5.35
C LEU A 137 -7.33 12.14 6.67
N GLU A 138 -7.07 13.01 7.64
CA GLU A 138 -6.59 12.60 8.96
C GLU A 138 -7.63 11.75 9.70
N GLY A 139 -8.90 12.17 9.64
CA GLY A 139 -10.01 11.39 10.16
C GLY A 139 -10.11 10.00 9.54
N MET A 140 -9.92 9.88 8.21
CA MET A 140 -9.87 8.58 7.51
C MET A 140 -8.70 7.72 7.99
N CYS A 141 -7.49 8.30 8.08
CA CYS A 141 -6.32 7.58 8.58
C CYS A 141 -6.53 7.09 10.01
N PHE A 142 -7.11 7.94 10.87
CA PHE A 142 -7.45 7.59 12.23
C PHE A 142 -8.45 6.42 12.29
N CYS A 143 -9.52 6.49 11.50
CA CYS A 143 -10.51 5.41 11.39
C CYS A 143 -9.85 4.11 10.95
N PHE A 144 -9.07 4.09 9.88
CA PHE A 144 -8.41 2.88 9.39
C PHE A 144 -7.47 2.24 10.40
N LYS A 145 -6.78 3.04 11.21
CA LYS A 145 -5.90 2.50 12.27
C LYS A 145 -6.63 1.98 13.50
N ASN A 146 -7.76 2.59 13.85
CA ASN A 146 -8.43 2.37 15.13
C ASN A 146 -9.80 1.71 14.99
N MET A 147 -10.19 1.26 13.80
CA MET A 147 -11.52 0.76 13.46
C MET A 147 -12.01 -0.35 14.43
N THR A 148 -11.09 -1.21 14.88
CA THR A 148 -11.42 -2.31 15.80
C THR A 148 -11.63 -1.88 17.26
N THR A 149 -11.23 -0.66 17.62
CA THR A 149 -11.30 -0.14 19.00
C THR A 149 -12.30 1.01 19.16
N LEU A 150 -12.83 1.54 18.05
CA LEU A 150 -13.83 2.61 18.06
C LEU A 150 -15.20 2.01 18.35
N ALA A 151 -15.66 2.12 19.60
CA ALA A 151 -16.98 1.66 20.01
C ALA A 151 -18.10 2.63 19.58
N GLU A 152 -17.80 3.94 19.57
CA GLU A 152 -18.74 5.00 19.21
C GLU A 152 -18.07 5.99 18.27
N ARG A 153 -18.89 6.72 17.48
CA ARG A 153 -18.44 7.74 16.55
C ARG A 153 -18.14 9.04 17.28
N PRO A 154 -16.87 9.48 17.36
CA PRO A 154 -16.51 10.76 17.97
C PRO A 154 -17.09 11.97 17.22
N ASP A 155 -17.35 13.05 17.92
CA ASP A 155 -17.94 14.28 17.35
C ASP A 155 -17.10 14.87 16.20
N ILE A 156 -15.78 14.81 16.30
CA ILE A 156 -14.86 15.29 15.26
C ILE A 156 -14.95 14.48 13.95
N LEU A 157 -15.51 13.28 13.99
CA LEU A 157 -15.70 12.38 12.86
C LEU A 157 -17.17 12.37 12.36
N ARG A 158 -17.92 13.46 12.58
CA ARG A 158 -19.34 13.57 12.14
C ARG A 158 -19.52 13.87 10.65
N HIS A 159 -18.46 14.12 9.89
CA HIS A 159 -18.60 14.32 8.44
C HIS A 159 -19.22 13.07 7.78
N LYS A 160 -20.12 13.30 6.79
CA LYS A 160 -20.88 12.23 6.11
C LYS A 160 -20.02 11.06 5.61
N VAL A 161 -18.80 11.32 5.19
CA VAL A 161 -17.87 10.28 4.69
C VAL A 161 -17.58 9.20 5.73
N PHE A 162 -17.68 9.53 7.03
CA PHE A 162 -17.43 8.58 8.10
C PHE A 162 -18.66 7.74 8.47
N GLU A 163 -19.87 8.12 8.10
CA GLU A 163 -21.10 7.37 8.42
C GLU A 163 -20.98 5.91 7.98
N LYS A 164 -20.63 5.69 6.72
CA LYS A 164 -20.47 4.33 6.18
C LYS A 164 -19.37 3.53 6.87
N ILE A 165 -18.30 4.19 7.29
CA ILE A 165 -17.20 3.51 8.01
C ILE A 165 -17.73 2.96 9.33
N PHE A 166 -18.50 3.77 10.08
CA PHE A 166 -19.06 3.35 11.36
C PHE A 166 -20.16 2.31 11.21
N GLU A 167 -21.04 2.43 10.20
CA GLU A 167 -22.03 1.38 9.86
C GLU A 167 -21.34 0.02 9.60
N VAL A 168 -20.26 0.01 8.81
CA VAL A 168 -19.50 -1.20 8.53
C VAL A 168 -18.79 -1.72 9.79
N THR A 169 -18.30 -0.83 10.65
CA THR A 169 -17.63 -1.21 11.90
C THR A 169 -18.60 -1.86 12.88
N GLU A 170 -19.82 -1.38 12.98
CA GLU A 170 -20.88 -2.01 13.78
C GLU A 170 -21.18 -3.44 13.28
N LEU A 171 -21.30 -3.63 11.95
CA LEU A 171 -21.48 -4.94 11.36
C LEU A 171 -20.29 -5.90 11.59
N LEU A 172 -19.08 -5.39 11.60
CA LEU A 172 -17.87 -6.17 11.85
C LEU A 172 -17.69 -6.57 13.33
N ASN A 173 -18.29 -5.85 14.26
CA ASN A 173 -18.27 -6.18 15.67
C ASN A 173 -19.28 -7.28 16.04
N MET A 174 -20.17 -7.66 15.14
CA MET A 174 -21.24 -8.62 15.43
C MET A 174 -20.82 -10.09 15.42
N ASP A 175 -19.74 -10.49 14.68
CA ASP A 175 -19.39 -11.91 14.51
C ASP A 175 -17.94 -12.11 14.06
N ASP A 176 -17.19 -12.92 14.80
CA ASP A 176 -15.80 -13.29 14.49
C ASP A 176 -15.67 -14.01 13.12
N VAL A 177 -16.67 -14.77 12.71
CA VAL A 177 -16.67 -15.51 11.45
C VAL A 177 -16.78 -14.55 10.25
N THR A 178 -17.63 -13.52 10.35
CA THR A 178 -17.80 -12.50 9.32
C THR A 178 -16.54 -11.64 9.21
N ARG A 179 -15.95 -11.26 10.35
CA ARG A 179 -14.67 -10.54 10.41
C ARG A 179 -13.52 -11.34 9.77
N PHE A 180 -13.48 -12.65 10.01
CA PHE A 180 -12.47 -13.54 9.43
C PHE A 180 -12.64 -13.68 7.91
N LYS A 181 -13.88 -13.73 7.41
CA LYS A 181 -14.16 -13.76 5.96
C LYS A 181 -13.71 -12.49 5.24
N ILE A 182 -14.01 -11.31 5.79
CA ILE A 182 -13.62 -10.03 5.18
C ILE A 182 -12.09 -9.84 5.24
N LEU A 183 -11.45 -10.16 6.36
CA LEU A 183 -10.00 -10.06 6.52
C LEU A 183 -9.25 -11.17 5.76
N GLY A 184 -9.81 -12.36 5.65
CA GLY A 184 -9.25 -13.49 4.89
C GLY A 184 -9.28 -13.26 3.38
N ASN A 185 -10.28 -12.53 2.89
CA ASN A 185 -10.39 -12.17 1.48
C ASN A 185 -9.40 -11.09 1.03
N MET A 186 -8.74 -10.39 1.95
CA MET A 186 -7.76 -9.35 1.65
C MET A 186 -6.33 -9.86 1.42
N THR A 187 -6.07 -11.16 1.64
CA THR A 187 -4.73 -11.72 1.47
C THR A 187 -4.77 -12.92 0.53
N THR A 188 -4.30 -12.74 -0.68
CA THR A 188 -4.16 -13.85 -1.64
C THR A 188 -2.99 -14.77 -1.23
N GLU A 189 -3.02 -16.04 -1.66
CA GLU A 189 -1.90 -16.99 -1.48
C GLU A 189 -0.56 -16.42 -2.01
N ARG A 190 -0.63 -15.61 -3.06
CA ARG A 190 0.51 -14.90 -3.62
C ARG A 190 1.03 -13.80 -2.70
N ASP A 191 0.14 -13.07 -2.04
CA ASP A 191 0.51 -12.03 -1.07
C ASP A 191 1.16 -12.66 0.17
N LEU A 192 0.65 -13.79 0.61
CA LEU A 192 1.27 -14.61 1.67
C LEU A 192 2.69 -15.04 1.28
N ARG A 193 2.89 -15.55 0.06
CA ARG A 193 4.22 -15.93 -0.44
C ARG A 193 5.18 -14.74 -0.53
N ASN A 194 4.70 -13.59 -1.01
CA ASN A 194 5.52 -12.37 -1.07
C ASN A 194 5.88 -11.86 0.32
N GLN A 195 4.94 -11.87 1.26
CA GLN A 195 5.19 -11.51 2.66
C GLN A 195 6.19 -12.45 3.32
N MET A 196 6.04 -13.76 3.09
CA MET A 196 6.93 -14.78 3.62
C MET A 196 8.35 -14.63 3.07
N ARG A 197 8.49 -14.39 1.76
CA ARG A 197 9.78 -14.10 1.12
C ARG A 197 10.44 -12.86 1.72
N TYR A 198 9.72 -11.75 1.85
CA TYR A 198 10.24 -10.53 2.46
C TYR A 198 10.69 -10.75 3.91
N ALA A 199 9.91 -11.49 4.70
CA ALA A 199 10.26 -11.81 6.08
C ALA A 199 11.54 -12.66 6.15
N ILE A 200 11.70 -13.64 5.24
CA ILE A 200 12.91 -14.48 5.15
C ILE A 200 14.13 -13.62 4.75
N GLU A 201 14.02 -12.79 3.72
CA GLU A 201 15.09 -11.91 3.24
C GLU A 201 15.54 -10.94 4.33
N THR A 202 14.60 -10.32 5.04
CA THR A 202 14.88 -9.41 6.16
C THR A 202 15.57 -10.15 7.31
N ALA A 203 15.04 -11.30 7.73
CA ALA A 203 15.63 -12.10 8.81
C ALA A 203 17.03 -12.60 8.44
N THR A 204 17.25 -12.96 7.16
CA THR A 204 18.57 -13.40 6.66
C THR A 204 19.56 -12.24 6.67
N ALA A 205 19.16 -11.05 6.22
CA ALA A 205 20.01 -9.86 6.23
C ALA A 205 20.39 -9.45 7.66
N GLU A 206 19.42 -9.44 8.59
CA GLU A 206 19.68 -9.15 10.01
C GLU A 206 20.57 -10.22 10.65
N GLY A 207 20.35 -11.51 10.36
CA GLY A 207 21.17 -12.61 10.86
C GLY A 207 22.60 -12.52 10.36
N LEU A 208 22.80 -12.20 9.07
CA LEU A 208 24.11 -12.02 8.48
C LEU A 208 24.86 -10.82 9.11
N ALA A 209 24.18 -9.68 9.28
CA ALA A 209 24.76 -8.49 9.90
C ALA A 209 25.18 -8.76 11.35
N LYS A 210 24.34 -9.45 12.13
CA LYS A 210 24.70 -9.86 13.51
C LYS A 210 25.84 -10.86 13.54
N GLY A 211 25.83 -11.86 12.65
CA GLY A 211 26.90 -12.84 12.55
C GLY A 211 28.25 -12.21 12.16
N MET A 212 28.25 -11.27 11.22
CA MET A 212 29.46 -10.52 10.85
C MET A 212 29.97 -9.66 12.01
N ALA A 213 29.12 -8.97 12.74
CA ALA A 213 29.51 -8.17 13.91
C ALA A 213 30.11 -9.03 15.01
N GLN A 214 29.49 -10.15 15.35
CA GLN A 214 29.99 -11.09 16.35
C GLN A 214 31.32 -11.76 15.92
N GLY A 215 31.39 -12.17 14.65
CA GLY A 215 32.64 -12.77 14.12
C GLY A 215 33.82 -11.80 14.11
N LEU A 216 33.56 -10.52 13.79
CA LEU A 216 34.59 -9.47 13.85
C LEU A 216 35.06 -9.23 15.30
N GLU A 217 34.12 -9.14 16.24
CA GLU A 217 34.43 -8.95 17.67
C GLU A 217 35.23 -10.11 18.23
N GLN A 218 34.82 -11.34 17.95
CA GLN A 218 35.58 -12.54 18.36
C GLN A 218 36.98 -12.61 17.73
N GLY A 219 37.07 -12.36 16.42
CA GLY A 219 38.36 -12.34 15.74
C GLY A 219 39.33 -11.29 16.26
N LEU A 220 38.85 -10.11 16.63
CA LEU A 220 39.64 -9.06 17.26
C LEU A 220 40.08 -9.45 18.68
N ALA A 221 39.21 -10.09 19.46
CA ALA A 221 39.53 -10.56 20.81
C ALA A 221 40.59 -11.67 20.78
N GLU A 222 40.41 -12.66 19.89
CA GLU A 222 41.42 -13.76 19.72
C GLU A 222 42.76 -13.25 19.18
N GLY A 223 42.73 -12.30 18.24
CA GLY A 223 43.93 -11.69 17.70
C GLY A 223 44.75 -10.93 18.76
N ARG A 224 44.06 -10.19 19.66
CA ARG A 224 44.69 -9.51 20.79
C ARG A 224 45.32 -10.51 21.79
N ALA A 225 44.56 -11.54 22.18
CA ALA A 225 45.03 -12.56 23.11
C ALA A 225 46.24 -13.32 22.59
N LYS A 226 46.31 -13.61 21.29
CA LYS A 226 47.50 -14.24 20.67
C LYS A 226 48.69 -13.28 20.62
N GLY A 227 48.47 -12.02 20.26
CA GLY A 227 49.57 -11.02 20.24
C GLY A 227 50.17 -10.73 21.61
N GLU A 228 49.36 -10.78 22.69
CA GLU A 228 49.82 -10.62 24.07
C GLU A 228 50.55 -11.87 24.59
N ALA A 229 50.31 -13.05 24.01
CA ALA A 229 51.00 -14.30 24.42
C ALA A 229 52.34 -14.53 23.70
N GLU A 230 52.60 -13.86 22.58
CA GLU A 230 53.83 -14.00 21.77
C GLU A 230 54.82 -12.85 21.99
N GLY A 231 54.52 -11.82 22.76
CA GLY A 231 55.35 -10.67 23.11
C GLY A 231 55.79 -10.73 24.55
#